data_07149317cd6fccdda94451586db3cbe5
#
_entry.id   07149317cd6fccdda94451586db3cbe5
#
_cell.length_a   1.000
_cell.length_b   1.000
_cell.length_c   1.000
_cell.angle_alpha   90.00
_cell.angle_beta   90.00
_cell.angle_gamma   90.00
#
_symmetry.space_group_name_H-M   'P 1'
#
loop_
_entity.id
_entity.type
_entity.pdbx_description
1 polymer ?
#
loop_
_entity_poly.entity_id
_entity_poly.type
_entity_poly.pdbx_seq_one_letter_code
_entity_poly.pdbx_strand_id
1 'polypeptide(L)'
;NMFTLYFYFSFVTYSLRALSFLILYFASLIIGNLLTLVIHFNQPNYSAVGASGAVTGILFSSLLLFPSIELMIFFIPIPIPGYIFGIGYILYTIYGIGAQNDNIGHSAHFGGAVGGVILTLFYDFDVIYNSKLMLSILCLTTLVAGFLLYGKKNKN
;
A
#
# COMPACT_ATOMS: atom_id res chain seq x y z
N ASN A 1 -7.37 -1.50 -11.38
CA ASN A 1 -7.76 -2.10 -10.09
C ASN A 1 -8.16 -3.57 -10.23
N MET A 2 -9.13 -3.91 -11.12
CA MET A 2 -9.62 -5.29 -11.25
C MET A 2 -8.55 -6.27 -11.74
N PHE A 3 -7.70 -5.85 -12.67
CA PHE A 3 -6.59 -6.66 -13.16
C PHE A 3 -5.57 -6.96 -12.06
N THR A 4 -5.17 -5.94 -11.32
CA THR A 4 -4.27 -6.09 -10.16
C THR A 4 -4.89 -7.01 -9.12
N LEU A 5 -6.17 -6.79 -8.78
CA LEU A 5 -6.88 -7.62 -7.83
C LEU A 5 -6.94 -9.10 -8.26
N TYR A 6 -7.21 -9.37 -9.53
CA TYR A 6 -7.24 -10.72 -10.10
C TYR A 6 -5.89 -11.43 -9.92
N PHE A 7 -4.78 -10.73 -10.20
CA PHE A 7 -3.44 -11.31 -10.04
C PHE A 7 -3.11 -11.63 -8.59
N TYR A 8 -3.39 -10.71 -7.66
CA TYR A 8 -2.98 -10.87 -6.25
C TYR A 8 -3.99 -11.61 -5.38
N PHE A 9 -5.24 -11.82 -5.87
CA PHE A 9 -6.26 -12.58 -5.17
C PHE A 9 -5.77 -13.98 -4.77
N SER A 10 -5.18 -14.71 -5.72
CA SER A 10 -4.70 -16.08 -5.49
C SER A 10 -3.62 -16.15 -4.42
N PHE A 11 -2.69 -15.20 -4.41
CA PHE A 11 -1.62 -15.18 -3.41
C PHE A 11 -2.16 -15.01 -1.99
N VAL A 12 -3.04 -14.03 -1.79
CA VAL A 12 -3.62 -13.77 -0.47
C VAL A 12 -4.54 -14.89 -0.02
N THR A 13 -5.40 -15.41 -0.89
CA THR A 13 -6.34 -16.47 -0.53
C THR A 13 -5.66 -17.83 -0.30
N TYR A 14 -4.53 -18.08 -0.95
CA TYR A 14 -3.73 -19.26 -0.69
C TYR A 14 -3.18 -19.29 0.75
N SER A 15 -2.69 -18.15 1.25
CA SER A 15 -2.12 -18.04 2.60
C SER A 15 -3.18 -17.75 3.67
N LEU A 16 -4.11 -16.85 3.42
CA LEU A 16 -4.99 -16.28 4.46
C LEU A 16 -6.47 -16.67 4.36
N ARG A 17 -6.86 -17.52 3.41
CA ARG A 17 -8.26 -17.88 3.12
C ARG A 17 -9.09 -16.71 2.55
N ALA A 18 -10.26 -17.06 1.94
CA ALA A 18 -11.12 -16.10 1.26
C ALA A 18 -11.76 -15.04 2.19
N LEU A 19 -12.15 -15.42 3.40
CA LEU A 19 -12.73 -14.47 4.37
C LEU A 19 -11.72 -13.42 4.80
N SER A 20 -10.50 -13.83 5.10
CA SER A 20 -9.41 -12.91 5.47
C SER A 20 -9.08 -11.94 4.33
N PHE A 21 -9.13 -12.42 3.08
CA PHE A 21 -8.99 -11.55 1.91
C PHE A 21 -10.06 -10.45 1.88
N LEU A 22 -11.34 -10.80 2.10
CA LEU A 22 -12.41 -9.79 2.12
C LEU A 22 -12.22 -8.77 3.24
N ILE A 23 -11.87 -9.24 4.44
CA ILE A 23 -11.61 -8.34 5.58
C ILE A 23 -10.43 -7.43 5.27
N LEU A 24 -9.34 -7.98 4.75
CA LEU A 24 -8.14 -7.23 4.37
C LEU A 24 -8.46 -6.18 3.31
N TYR A 25 -9.26 -6.53 2.29
CA TYR A 25 -9.69 -5.62 1.24
C TYR A 25 -10.47 -4.43 1.80
N PHE A 26 -11.56 -4.70 2.54
CA PHE A 26 -12.41 -3.63 3.07
C PHE A 26 -11.73 -2.82 4.18
N ALA A 27 -10.96 -3.45 5.05
CA ALA A 27 -10.23 -2.74 6.08
C ALA A 27 -9.12 -1.85 5.51
N SER A 28 -8.39 -2.30 4.48
CA SER A 28 -7.42 -1.46 3.76
C SER A 28 -8.08 -0.28 3.07
N LEU A 29 -9.29 -0.48 2.50
CA LEU A 29 -10.08 0.61 1.94
C LEU A 29 -10.43 1.67 3.00
N ILE A 30 -10.93 1.22 4.15
CA ILE A 30 -11.30 2.12 5.26
C ILE A 30 -10.08 2.86 5.79
N ILE A 31 -8.97 2.16 6.06
CA ILE A 31 -7.72 2.76 6.56
C ILE A 31 -7.18 3.78 5.56
N GLY A 32 -7.18 3.46 4.26
CA GLY A 32 -6.78 4.38 3.20
C GLY A 32 -7.62 5.65 3.17
N ASN A 33 -8.94 5.52 3.26
CA ASN A 33 -9.87 6.66 3.28
C ASN A 33 -9.75 7.48 4.57
N LEU A 34 -9.57 6.85 5.73
CA LEU A 34 -9.36 7.56 6.99
C LEU A 34 -8.06 8.38 6.96
N LEU A 35 -6.98 7.80 6.42
CA LEU A 35 -5.73 8.55 6.26
C LEU A 35 -5.90 9.72 5.29
N THR A 36 -6.63 9.53 4.20
CA THR A 36 -6.97 10.59 3.26
C THR A 36 -7.71 11.72 3.96
N LEU A 37 -8.72 11.40 4.78
CA LEU A 37 -9.46 12.38 5.56
C LEU A 37 -8.54 13.18 6.50
N VAL A 38 -7.63 12.50 7.19
CA VAL A 38 -6.69 13.17 8.12
C VAL A 38 -5.72 14.09 7.38
N ILE A 39 -5.15 13.64 6.25
CA ILE A 39 -4.18 14.43 5.49
C ILE A 39 -4.82 15.65 4.84
N HIS A 40 -6.03 15.49 4.29
CA HIS A 40 -6.73 16.51 3.52
C HIS A 40 -7.87 17.20 4.30
N PHE A 41 -7.86 17.09 5.63
CA PHE A 41 -8.94 17.61 6.48
C PHE A 41 -9.25 19.10 6.23
N ASN A 42 -8.24 19.91 5.97
CA ASN A 42 -8.38 21.34 5.70
C ASN A 42 -8.54 21.69 4.19
N GLN A 43 -8.80 20.69 3.34
CA GLN A 43 -8.93 20.88 1.90
C GLN A 43 -10.36 20.47 1.46
N PRO A 44 -11.36 21.36 1.58
CA PRO A 44 -12.77 21.01 1.36
C PRO A 44 -13.07 20.59 -0.08
N ASN A 45 -12.23 20.98 -1.03
CA ASN A 45 -12.38 20.62 -2.45
C ASN A 45 -11.62 19.35 -2.84
N TYR A 46 -10.89 18.71 -1.89
CA TYR A 46 -10.21 17.47 -2.18
C TYR A 46 -11.23 16.32 -2.34
N SER A 47 -11.13 15.60 -3.44
CA SER A 47 -11.92 14.39 -3.67
C SER A 47 -11.04 13.27 -4.19
N ALA A 48 -11.26 12.07 -3.66
CA ALA A 48 -10.65 10.84 -4.14
C ALA A 48 -11.72 9.77 -4.22
N VAL A 49 -11.84 9.11 -5.37
CA VAL A 49 -12.85 8.07 -5.62
C VAL A 49 -12.17 6.83 -6.16
N GLY A 50 -12.49 5.69 -5.59
CA GLY A 50 -12.04 4.40 -6.12
C GLY A 50 -11.63 3.40 -5.06
N ALA A 51 -11.60 2.13 -5.45
CA ALA A 51 -11.21 1.00 -4.61
C ALA A 51 -9.68 0.78 -4.57
N SER A 52 -8.90 1.69 -5.13
CA SER A 52 -7.46 1.51 -5.33
C SER A 52 -6.67 1.41 -4.02
N GLY A 53 -7.13 2.04 -2.95
CA GLY A 53 -6.55 1.86 -1.61
C GLY A 53 -6.66 0.41 -1.12
N ALA A 54 -7.83 -0.22 -1.31
CA ALA A 54 -8.01 -1.64 -0.99
C ALA A 54 -7.10 -2.53 -1.83
N VAL A 55 -7.04 -2.26 -3.14
CA VAL A 55 -6.20 -3.03 -4.08
C VAL A 55 -4.72 -2.90 -3.73
N THR A 56 -4.29 -1.71 -3.31
CA THR A 56 -2.93 -1.49 -2.81
C THR A 56 -2.67 -2.29 -1.53
N GLY A 57 -3.63 -2.36 -0.61
CA GLY A 57 -3.52 -3.20 0.59
C GLY A 57 -3.32 -4.69 0.25
N ILE A 58 -4.09 -5.23 -0.70
CA ILE A 58 -3.92 -6.60 -1.20
C ILE A 58 -2.54 -6.80 -1.85
N LEU A 59 -2.09 -5.85 -2.66
CA LEU A 59 -0.76 -5.88 -3.26
C LEU A 59 0.34 -5.98 -2.19
N PHE A 60 0.33 -5.08 -1.20
CA PHE A 60 1.34 -5.06 -0.14
C PHE A 60 1.26 -6.27 0.79
N SER A 61 0.06 -6.79 1.03
CA SER A 61 -0.11 -8.10 1.69
C SER A 61 0.58 -9.23 0.91
N SER A 62 0.39 -9.27 -0.41
CA SER A 62 1.03 -10.27 -1.27
C SER A 62 2.56 -10.17 -1.26
N LEU A 63 3.10 -8.95 -1.25
CA LEU A 63 4.56 -8.73 -1.15
C LEU A 63 5.13 -9.25 0.17
N LEU A 64 4.37 -9.17 1.26
CA LEU A 64 4.80 -9.70 2.55
C LEU A 64 4.67 -11.22 2.63
N LEU A 65 3.57 -11.78 2.15
CA LEU A 65 3.32 -13.22 2.17
C LEU A 65 4.29 -13.97 1.24
N PHE A 66 4.70 -13.34 0.14
CA PHE A 66 5.58 -13.91 -0.88
C PHE A 66 6.74 -12.96 -1.19
N PRO A 67 7.76 -12.86 -0.30
CA PRO A 67 8.84 -11.86 -0.45
C PRO A 67 9.72 -12.07 -1.69
N SER A 68 9.70 -13.27 -2.27
CA SER A 68 10.42 -13.58 -3.51
C SER A 68 9.62 -13.29 -4.78
N ILE A 69 8.42 -12.69 -4.65
CA ILE A 69 7.59 -12.38 -5.82
C ILE A 69 8.28 -11.34 -6.70
N GLU A 70 8.29 -11.61 -8.00
CA GLU A 70 8.71 -10.67 -9.02
C GLU A 70 7.49 -10.09 -9.72
N LEU A 71 7.50 -8.79 -9.94
CA LEU A 71 6.41 -8.04 -10.54
C LEU A 71 6.82 -7.56 -11.92
N MET A 72 5.93 -7.72 -12.90
CA MET A 72 6.09 -7.09 -14.20
C MET A 72 5.23 -5.82 -14.25
N ILE A 73 5.83 -4.70 -14.61
CA ILE A 73 5.10 -3.47 -14.91
C ILE A 73 4.54 -3.60 -16.31
N PHE A 74 3.26 -3.29 -16.48
CA PHE A 74 2.39 -3.64 -17.60
C PHE A 74 2.97 -3.48 -19.03
N PHE A 75 3.91 -2.61 -19.27
CA PHE A 75 4.55 -2.44 -20.58
C PHE A 75 6.06 -2.75 -20.59
N ILE A 76 6.59 -3.16 -19.44
CA ILE A 76 8.01 -3.45 -19.28
C ILE A 76 8.11 -4.93 -18.85
N PRO A 77 8.44 -5.85 -19.78
CA PRO A 77 8.53 -7.28 -19.45
C PRO A 77 9.82 -7.64 -18.69
N ILE A 78 10.25 -6.76 -17.81
CA ILE A 78 11.41 -6.98 -16.95
C ILE A 78 10.88 -7.30 -15.55
N PRO A 79 11.19 -8.49 -14.99
CA PRO A 79 10.78 -8.83 -13.65
C PRO A 79 11.50 -7.93 -12.63
N ILE A 80 10.72 -7.25 -11.81
CA ILE A 80 11.21 -6.37 -10.74
C ILE A 80 10.97 -7.07 -9.40
N PRO A 81 11.99 -7.25 -8.58
CA PRO A 81 11.82 -7.78 -7.22
C PRO A 81 10.78 -6.99 -6.43
N GLY A 82 9.89 -7.69 -5.72
CA GLY A 82 8.76 -7.08 -5.01
C GLY A 82 9.17 -5.98 -4.03
N TYR A 83 10.33 -6.11 -3.37
CA TYR A 83 10.82 -5.08 -2.45
C TYR A 83 11.22 -3.78 -3.17
N ILE A 84 11.80 -3.86 -4.36
CA ILE A 84 12.14 -2.67 -5.18
C ILE A 84 10.85 -1.98 -5.62
N PHE A 85 9.88 -2.76 -6.10
CA PHE A 85 8.56 -2.23 -6.45
C PHE A 85 7.89 -1.54 -5.23
N GLY A 86 7.88 -2.20 -4.07
CA GLY A 86 7.26 -1.67 -2.84
C GLY A 86 7.87 -0.33 -2.41
N ILE A 87 9.20 -0.21 -2.43
CA ILE A 87 9.90 1.05 -2.15
C ILE A 87 9.47 2.14 -3.15
N GLY A 88 9.61 1.84 -4.44
CA GLY A 88 9.27 2.80 -5.51
C GLY A 88 7.82 3.26 -5.42
N TYR A 89 6.89 2.34 -5.12
CA TYR A 89 5.48 2.65 -4.97
C TYR A 89 5.19 3.55 -3.76
N ILE A 90 5.79 3.29 -2.60
CA ILE A 90 5.64 4.15 -1.42
C ILE A 90 6.20 5.54 -1.69
N LEU A 91 7.40 5.64 -2.26
CA LEU A 91 8.00 6.93 -2.61
C LEU A 91 7.15 7.70 -3.63
N TYR A 92 6.61 7.01 -4.62
CA TYR A 92 5.69 7.61 -5.60
C TYR A 92 4.42 8.16 -4.94
N THR A 93 3.79 7.38 -4.04
CA THR A 93 2.58 7.85 -3.36
C THR A 93 2.85 9.06 -2.47
N ILE A 94 3.98 9.10 -1.79
CA ILE A 94 4.38 10.23 -0.95
C ILE A 94 4.63 11.48 -1.78
N TYR A 95 5.35 11.33 -2.87
CA TYR A 95 5.56 12.42 -3.82
C TYR A 95 4.22 12.97 -4.31
N GLY A 96 3.29 12.10 -4.71
CA GLY A 96 1.97 12.47 -5.19
C GLY A 96 1.09 13.17 -4.15
N ILE A 97 1.13 12.75 -2.87
CA ILE A 97 0.46 13.47 -1.76
C ILE A 97 0.95 14.92 -1.69
N GLY A 98 2.24 15.15 -1.93
CA GLY A 98 2.82 16.49 -1.88
C GLY A 98 2.65 17.32 -3.14
N ALA A 99 2.62 16.68 -4.31
CA ALA A 99 2.59 17.34 -5.60
C ALA A 99 1.18 17.75 -6.03
N GLN A 100 0.18 16.90 -5.76
CA GLN A 100 -1.25 17.09 -6.11
C GLN A 100 -1.46 17.50 -7.59
N ASN A 101 -0.67 16.92 -8.49
CA ASN A 101 -0.63 17.29 -9.89
C ASN A 101 -1.36 16.29 -10.82
N ASP A 102 -2.01 15.29 -10.23
CA ASP A 102 -2.81 14.28 -10.92
C ASP A 102 -4.11 13.98 -10.14
N ASN A 103 -4.97 13.13 -10.72
CA ASN A 103 -6.24 12.73 -10.12
C ASN A 103 -6.14 11.41 -9.34
N ILE A 104 -4.95 11.06 -8.83
CA ILE A 104 -4.72 9.81 -8.11
C ILE A 104 -4.86 10.06 -6.60
N GLY A 105 -5.62 9.20 -5.92
CA GLY A 105 -5.76 9.24 -4.46
C GLY A 105 -4.54 8.68 -3.73
N HIS A 106 -3.40 9.35 -3.85
CA HIS A 106 -2.12 8.89 -3.29
C HIS A 106 -2.17 8.65 -1.78
N SER A 107 -2.89 9.46 -1.03
CA SER A 107 -3.09 9.26 0.41
C SER A 107 -3.88 7.99 0.72
N ALA A 108 -4.89 7.66 -0.09
CA ALA A 108 -5.64 6.41 0.03
C ALA A 108 -4.76 5.19 -0.33
N HIS A 109 -3.91 5.31 -1.32
CA HIS A 109 -2.94 4.26 -1.69
C HIS A 109 -1.93 4.01 -0.56
N PHE A 110 -1.35 5.06 -0.02
CA PHE A 110 -0.40 4.95 1.09
C PHE A 110 -1.05 4.33 2.32
N GLY A 111 -2.23 4.83 2.71
CA GLY A 111 -2.99 4.27 3.83
C GLY A 111 -3.42 2.82 3.59
N GLY A 112 -3.81 2.48 2.36
CA GLY A 112 -4.12 1.12 1.95
C GLY A 112 -2.91 0.18 2.07
N ALA A 113 -1.73 0.61 1.62
CA ALA A 113 -0.47 -0.15 1.76
C ALA A 113 -0.17 -0.44 3.24
N VAL A 114 -0.22 0.60 4.09
CA VAL A 114 0.00 0.47 5.54
C VAL A 114 -1.04 -0.48 6.16
N GLY A 115 -2.31 -0.32 5.81
CA GLY A 115 -3.40 -1.20 6.27
C GLY A 115 -3.16 -2.65 5.87
N GLY A 116 -2.76 -2.90 4.63
CA GLY A 116 -2.43 -4.23 4.13
C GLY A 116 -1.29 -4.88 4.92
N VAL A 117 -0.22 -4.12 5.17
CA VAL A 117 0.92 -4.60 5.99
C VAL A 117 0.48 -4.97 7.40
N ILE A 118 -0.21 -4.07 8.10
CA ILE A 118 -0.66 -4.28 9.49
C ILE A 118 -1.59 -5.49 9.60
N LEU A 119 -2.57 -5.59 8.70
CA LEU A 119 -3.53 -6.69 8.73
C LEU A 119 -2.88 -8.04 8.37
N THR A 120 -1.92 -8.05 7.45
CA THR A 120 -1.16 -9.27 7.15
C THR A 120 -0.40 -9.77 8.37
N LEU A 121 0.27 -8.88 9.09
CA LEU A 121 0.96 -9.22 10.34
C LEU A 121 0.00 -9.74 11.43
N PHE A 122 -1.23 -9.21 11.46
CA PHE A 122 -2.25 -9.69 12.40
C PHE A 122 -2.74 -11.11 12.06
N TYR A 123 -2.87 -11.44 10.78
CA TYR A 123 -3.33 -12.76 10.33
C TYR A 123 -2.23 -13.83 10.29
N ASP A 124 -1.01 -13.43 9.98
CA ASP A 124 0.15 -14.30 9.85
C ASP A 124 1.37 -13.63 10.49
N PHE A 125 1.57 -13.92 11.76
CA PHE A 125 2.68 -13.37 12.53
C PHE A 125 4.05 -13.91 12.09
N ASP A 126 4.08 -15.10 11.47
CA ASP A 126 5.31 -15.72 10.99
C ASP A 126 5.95 -14.94 9.83
N VAL A 127 5.18 -14.07 9.18
CA VAL A 127 5.68 -13.13 8.17
C VAL A 127 6.81 -12.25 8.74
N ILE A 128 6.82 -11.95 10.04
CA ILE A 128 7.91 -11.19 10.67
C ILE A 128 9.24 -11.92 10.49
N TYR A 129 9.23 -13.23 10.57
CA TYR A 129 10.44 -14.05 10.44
C TYR A 129 10.77 -14.38 8.98
N ASN A 130 9.75 -14.66 8.17
CA ASN A 130 9.90 -15.12 6.79
C ASN A 130 10.21 -13.96 5.83
N SER A 131 9.73 -12.77 6.13
CA SER A 131 9.80 -11.58 5.27
C SER A 131 10.50 -10.38 5.94
N LYS A 132 11.48 -10.66 6.82
CA LYS A 132 12.22 -9.65 7.60
C LYS A 132 12.71 -8.49 6.75
N LEU A 133 13.36 -8.79 5.63
CA LEU A 133 13.91 -7.77 4.73
C LEU A 133 12.81 -6.88 4.16
N MET A 134 11.76 -7.50 3.60
CA MET A 134 10.62 -6.78 3.03
C MET A 134 9.96 -5.89 4.09
N LEU A 135 9.67 -6.46 5.26
CA LEU A 135 9.03 -5.72 6.35
C LEU A 135 9.90 -4.55 6.83
N SER A 136 11.20 -4.77 7.02
CA SER A 136 12.13 -3.71 7.44
C SER A 136 12.20 -2.58 6.43
N ILE A 137 12.24 -2.90 5.14
CA ILE A 137 12.25 -1.93 4.05
C ILE A 137 10.95 -1.13 4.05
N LEU A 138 9.78 -1.80 4.13
CA LEU A 138 8.48 -1.13 4.12
C LEU A 138 8.30 -0.22 5.36
N CYS A 139 8.70 -0.69 6.54
CA CYS A 139 8.66 0.11 7.76
C CYS A 139 9.58 1.34 7.66
N LEU A 140 10.83 1.16 7.23
CA LEU A 140 11.77 2.26 7.09
C LEU A 140 11.27 3.29 6.07
N THR A 141 10.82 2.84 4.90
CA THR A 141 10.29 3.71 3.85
C THR A 141 9.07 4.48 4.35
N THR A 142 8.17 3.83 5.07
CA THR A 142 6.97 4.45 5.66
C THR A 142 7.34 5.50 6.71
N LEU A 143 8.31 5.23 7.58
CA LEU A 143 8.78 6.19 8.59
C LEU A 143 9.44 7.42 7.96
N VAL A 144 10.36 7.21 7.02
CA VAL A 144 11.00 8.31 6.27
C VAL A 144 9.95 9.17 5.57
N ALA A 145 8.99 8.52 4.98
CA ALA A 145 7.85 9.11 4.34
C ALA A 145 7.01 10.00 5.26
N GLY A 146 6.60 9.46 6.39
CA GLY A 146 5.84 10.19 7.39
C GLY A 146 6.61 11.41 7.89
N PHE A 147 7.93 11.27 8.10
CA PHE A 147 8.78 12.40 8.50
C PHE A 147 8.83 13.51 7.44
N LEU A 148 8.98 13.14 6.17
CA LEU A 148 9.01 14.12 5.06
C LEU A 148 7.68 14.87 4.92
N LEU A 149 6.54 14.16 5.05
CA LEU A 149 5.21 14.77 5.02
C LEU A 149 5.00 15.71 6.20
N TYR A 150 5.40 15.30 7.40
CA TYR A 150 5.30 16.13 8.60
C TYR A 150 6.14 17.42 8.51
N GLY A 151 7.37 17.29 8.02
CA GLY A 151 8.28 18.43 7.82
C GLY A 151 7.75 19.45 6.81
N LYS A 152 7.04 18.98 5.77
CA LYS A 152 6.41 19.87 4.77
C LYS A 152 5.19 20.62 5.33
N LYS A 153 4.39 19.96 6.17
CA LYS A 153 3.20 20.56 6.79
C LYS A 153 3.54 21.72 7.74
N ASN A 154 4.70 21.68 8.39
CA ASN A 154 5.12 22.72 9.33
C ASN A 154 5.83 23.93 8.67
N LYS A 155 6.04 23.87 7.35
CA LYS A 155 6.66 24.98 6.60
C LYS A 155 5.67 25.86 5.82
N ASN A 156 4.41 25.44 5.77
CA ASN A 156 3.27 26.18 5.20
C ASN A 156 2.33 26.65 6.31
#